data_b5f9e545293e283baceda2331ca84d81
#
_entry.id   b5f9e545293e283baceda2331ca84d81
#
_cell.length_a   1.000
_cell.length_b   1.000
_cell.length_c   1.000
_cell.angle_alpha   90.00
_cell.angle_beta   90.00
_cell.angle_gamma   90.00
#
_symmetry.space_group_name_H-M   'P 1'
#
loop_
_entity.id
_entity.type
_entity.pdbx_description
1 polymer ?
#
loop_
_entity_poly.entity_id
_entity_poly.type
_entity_poly.pdbx_seq_one_letter_code
_entity_poly.pdbx_strand_id
1 'polypeptide(L)'
;VEDNPEKGIKYNAVFEVFPDIKPKVSSWKTFEKHKINIVDEDIDHAIQDILERYGDWKKVDRNSAENDQVIIDFEGTVDGEPFDGNTAKDFKLVIGSNSMIPGFEDQLVDKKINSDFEIKTNFPDDYFKKDLAGNEAVFKIHLNEVQENVPSKIDKDLFEKLAMEVKNENEFRDEIKKRMENESVTQEKTLSKDSMYELLLKINKFSAPKCTINEQSELMRKEALSRIGRNPEE
;
A
#
# COMPACT_ATOMS: atom_id res chain seq x y z
N VAL A 1 -8.42 -19.34 -44.21
CA VAL A 1 -7.78 -20.19 -45.24
C VAL A 1 -8.92 -20.83 -46.03
N GLU A 2 -8.94 -20.58 -47.31
CA GLU A 2 -9.86 -21.28 -48.23
C GLU A 2 -9.01 -22.28 -49.04
N ASP A 3 -9.35 -23.54 -48.91
CA ASP A 3 -8.71 -24.63 -49.63
C ASP A 3 -9.66 -25.11 -50.76
N ASN A 4 -9.23 -24.92 -51.99
CA ASN A 4 -9.98 -25.36 -53.16
C ASN A 4 -9.06 -26.26 -54.02
N PRO A 5 -9.40 -27.56 -54.17
CA PRO A 5 -8.54 -28.51 -54.90
C PRO A 5 -8.19 -28.11 -56.31
N GLU A 6 -9.03 -27.30 -56.98
CA GLU A 6 -8.82 -26.87 -58.35
C GLU A 6 -8.11 -25.49 -58.46
N LYS A 7 -8.18 -24.65 -57.40
CA LYS A 7 -7.67 -23.29 -57.43
C LYS A 7 -6.49 -23.03 -56.43
N GLY A 8 -6.11 -24.07 -55.71
CA GLY A 8 -5.04 -23.97 -54.70
C GLY A 8 -5.49 -23.31 -53.38
N ILE A 9 -4.56 -23.10 -52.49
CA ILE A 9 -4.78 -22.53 -51.14
C ILE A 9 -4.73 -21.04 -51.21
N LYS A 10 -5.78 -20.38 -50.73
CA LYS A 10 -5.83 -18.92 -50.53
C LYS A 10 -5.86 -18.60 -49.06
N TYR A 11 -4.95 -17.81 -48.58
CA TYR A 11 -4.91 -17.39 -47.17
C TYR A 11 -4.68 -15.88 -47.06
N ASN A 12 -5.19 -15.29 -46.01
CA ASN A 12 -4.88 -13.93 -45.60
C ASN A 12 -4.03 -14.01 -44.33
N ALA A 13 -2.84 -13.42 -44.39
CA ALA A 13 -2.01 -13.23 -43.21
C ALA A 13 -2.20 -11.79 -42.67
N VAL A 14 -2.54 -11.69 -41.41
CA VAL A 14 -2.63 -10.40 -40.71
C VAL A 14 -1.50 -10.36 -39.69
N PHE A 15 -0.67 -9.32 -39.77
CA PHE A 15 0.40 -9.11 -38.82
C PHE A 15 0.44 -7.65 -38.39
N GLU A 16 0.89 -7.42 -37.16
CA GLU A 16 1.10 -6.08 -36.63
C GLU A 16 2.52 -5.63 -36.91
N VAL A 17 2.69 -4.37 -37.29
CA VAL A 17 3.97 -3.75 -37.58
C VAL A 17 4.24 -2.66 -36.56
N PHE A 18 5.46 -2.57 -36.07
CA PHE A 18 5.89 -1.44 -35.26
C PHE A 18 5.75 -0.13 -36.04
N PRO A 19 5.13 0.90 -35.45
CA PRO A 19 5.05 2.20 -36.09
C PRO A 19 6.45 2.83 -36.24
N ASP A 20 6.72 3.48 -37.37
CA ASP A 20 7.91 4.31 -37.51
C ASP A 20 7.73 5.61 -36.71
N ILE A 21 8.25 5.63 -35.50
CA ILE A 21 8.13 6.75 -34.58
C ILE A 21 9.31 7.69 -34.83
N LYS A 22 9.01 8.88 -35.34
CA LYS A 22 9.97 10.01 -35.43
C LYS A 22 9.69 10.94 -34.25
N PRO A 23 10.41 10.79 -33.11
CA PRO A 23 10.10 11.54 -31.88
C PRO A 23 10.31 13.04 -32.16
N LYS A 24 9.24 13.80 -31.90
CA LYS A 24 9.29 15.27 -31.91
C LYS A 24 9.76 15.70 -30.53
N VAL A 25 10.92 16.34 -30.46
CA VAL A 25 11.45 16.99 -29.27
C VAL A 25 11.26 18.49 -29.44
N SER A 26 10.52 19.10 -28.53
CA SER A 26 10.26 20.53 -28.57
C SER A 26 11.21 21.26 -27.62
N SER A 27 12.10 22.07 -28.15
CA SER A 27 13.06 22.87 -27.36
C SER A 27 12.41 24.00 -26.55
N TRP A 28 11.11 24.26 -26.75
CA TRP A 28 10.35 25.35 -26.11
C TRP A 28 9.24 24.85 -25.17
N LYS A 29 9.07 23.54 -25.06
CA LYS A 29 8.21 22.95 -24.02
C LYS A 29 9.08 22.50 -22.87
N THR A 30 8.68 22.91 -21.67
CA THR A 30 9.32 22.51 -20.41
C THR A 30 8.43 21.52 -19.69
N PHE A 31 9.02 20.59 -18.98
CA PHE A 31 8.35 19.74 -18.00
C PHE A 31 8.66 20.25 -16.60
N GLU A 32 7.80 19.94 -15.68
CA GLU A 32 8.03 20.29 -14.28
C GLU A 32 9.14 19.43 -13.70
N LYS A 33 10.18 20.09 -13.18
CA LYS A 33 11.20 19.43 -12.38
C LYS A 33 10.79 19.50 -10.93
N HIS A 34 10.46 18.38 -10.36
CA HIS A 34 10.12 18.28 -8.95
C HIS A 34 11.38 18.42 -8.09
N LYS A 35 11.25 19.16 -7.00
CA LYS A 35 12.28 19.28 -5.99
C LYS A 35 11.62 19.10 -4.62
N ILE A 36 12.14 18.20 -3.81
CA ILE A 36 11.69 17.92 -2.46
C ILE A 36 12.71 18.54 -1.51
N ASN A 37 12.28 19.48 -0.69
CA ASN A 37 13.13 20.06 0.34
C ASN A 37 12.75 19.43 1.67
N ILE A 38 13.71 18.80 2.32
CA ILE A 38 13.55 18.20 3.66
C ILE A 38 13.88 19.31 4.66
N VAL A 39 12.94 19.55 5.57
CA VAL A 39 13.14 20.49 6.69
C VAL A 39 13.37 19.73 8.00
N ASP A 40 13.82 20.41 9.03
CA ASP A 40 14.13 19.75 10.30
C ASP A 40 12.89 19.15 10.97
N GLU A 41 11.71 19.73 10.75
CA GLU A 41 10.44 19.18 11.21
C GLU A 41 10.12 17.81 10.59
N ASP A 42 10.45 17.60 9.31
CA ASP A 42 10.25 16.30 8.64
C ASP A 42 11.13 15.22 9.27
N ILE A 43 12.36 15.60 9.67
CA ILE A 43 13.28 14.69 10.35
C ILE A 43 12.76 14.35 11.75
N ASP A 44 12.24 15.35 12.49
CA ASP A 44 11.65 15.14 13.81
C ASP A 44 10.44 14.21 13.73
N HIS A 45 9.55 14.39 12.76
CA HIS A 45 8.41 13.50 12.52
C HIS A 45 8.88 12.08 12.18
N ALA A 46 9.85 11.93 11.27
CA ALA A 46 10.36 10.61 10.91
C ALA A 46 11.00 9.88 12.10
N ILE A 47 11.70 10.61 12.98
CA ILE A 47 12.23 10.04 14.22
C ILE A 47 11.11 9.63 15.14
N GLN A 48 10.09 10.46 15.33
CA GLN A 48 8.93 10.17 16.17
C GLN A 48 8.21 8.90 15.69
N ASP A 49 7.95 8.77 14.40
CA ASP A 49 7.34 7.58 13.79
C ASP A 49 8.17 6.31 14.05
N ILE A 50 9.50 6.42 14.00
CA ILE A 50 10.40 5.33 14.33
C ILE A 50 10.27 4.96 15.82
N LEU A 51 10.29 5.94 16.72
CA LEU A 51 10.19 5.71 18.15
C LEU A 51 8.85 5.04 18.52
N GLU A 52 7.75 5.46 17.91
CA GLU A 52 6.43 4.86 18.09
C GLU A 52 6.36 3.45 17.53
N ARG A 53 6.92 3.19 16.36
CA ARG A 53 6.94 1.87 15.71
C ARG A 53 7.75 0.84 16.51
N TYR A 54 8.82 1.26 17.15
CA TYR A 54 9.69 0.41 17.97
C TYR A 54 9.40 0.54 19.47
N GLY A 55 8.32 1.21 19.82
CA GLY A 55 7.82 1.35 21.18
C GLY A 55 7.30 0.04 21.77
N ASP A 56 7.12 0.05 23.08
CA ASP A 56 6.56 -1.07 23.82
C ASP A 56 5.10 -0.82 24.13
N TRP A 57 4.28 -1.86 24.00
CA TRP A 57 2.86 -1.81 24.35
C TRP A 57 2.67 -2.07 25.84
N LYS A 58 2.06 -1.12 26.56
CA LYS A 58 1.77 -1.24 27.98
C LYS A 58 0.28 -1.26 28.22
N LYS A 59 -0.16 -2.25 29.00
CA LYS A 59 -1.53 -2.36 29.46
C LYS A 59 -1.92 -1.14 30.28
N VAL A 60 -3.10 -0.60 29.97
CA VAL A 60 -3.70 0.52 30.66
C VAL A 60 -5.12 0.16 31.11
N ASP A 61 -5.59 0.80 32.18
CA ASP A 61 -6.95 0.61 32.74
C ASP A 61 -7.76 1.89 32.49
N ARG A 62 -8.04 2.15 31.21
CA ARG A 62 -8.89 3.24 30.73
C ARG A 62 -9.65 2.82 29.49
N ASN A 63 -10.61 3.64 29.08
CA ASN A 63 -11.25 3.43 27.77
C ASN A 63 -10.21 3.52 26.64
N SER A 64 -10.51 2.80 25.57
CA SER A 64 -9.71 2.80 24.35
C SER A 64 -9.67 4.19 23.69
N ALA A 65 -8.53 4.56 23.14
CA ALA A 65 -8.31 5.81 22.43
C ALA A 65 -7.68 5.54 21.06
N GLU A 66 -7.62 6.56 20.23
CA GLU A 66 -6.89 6.50 18.97
C GLU A 66 -5.41 6.19 19.21
N ASN A 67 -4.79 5.39 18.36
CA ASN A 67 -3.42 4.86 18.46
C ASN A 67 -3.18 3.85 19.59
N ASP A 68 -4.19 3.46 20.36
CA ASP A 68 -4.07 2.33 21.29
C ASP A 68 -4.08 1.00 20.53
N GLN A 69 -3.36 0.00 21.05
CA GLN A 69 -3.55 -1.38 20.66
C GLN A 69 -4.63 -2.01 21.52
N VAL A 70 -5.67 -2.50 20.89
CA VAL A 70 -6.73 -3.25 21.56
C VAL A 70 -6.58 -4.74 21.29
N ILE A 71 -6.89 -5.54 22.31
CA ILE A 71 -7.01 -7.00 22.16
C ILE A 71 -8.49 -7.32 22.23
N ILE A 72 -9.03 -7.84 21.12
CA ILE A 72 -10.46 -8.07 20.96
C ILE A 72 -10.76 -9.50 20.53
N ASP A 73 -11.91 -9.99 20.95
CA ASP A 73 -12.56 -11.14 20.33
C ASP A 73 -13.70 -10.59 19.47
N PHE A 74 -13.83 -11.09 18.25
CA PHE A 74 -14.93 -10.66 17.40
C PHE A 74 -15.58 -11.81 16.64
N GLU A 75 -16.86 -11.64 16.34
CA GLU A 75 -17.67 -12.50 15.50
C GLU A 75 -18.49 -11.63 14.55
N GLY A 76 -18.25 -11.77 13.23
CA GLY A 76 -18.92 -11.01 12.18
C GLY A 76 -20.00 -11.79 11.50
N THR A 77 -21.05 -11.12 11.05
CA THR A 77 -22.12 -11.69 10.22
C THR A 77 -22.48 -10.69 9.12
N VAL A 78 -22.87 -11.22 7.96
CA VAL A 78 -23.48 -10.45 6.84
C VAL A 78 -24.88 -11.00 6.62
N ASP A 79 -25.88 -10.15 6.64
CA ASP A 79 -27.30 -10.54 6.58
C ASP A 79 -27.70 -11.64 7.60
N GLY A 80 -26.99 -11.68 8.75
CA GLY A 80 -27.20 -12.68 9.79
C GLY A 80 -26.49 -14.01 9.57
N GLU A 81 -25.81 -14.20 8.45
CA GLU A 81 -25.07 -15.41 8.11
C GLU A 81 -23.56 -15.23 8.38
N PRO A 82 -22.88 -16.26 8.92
CA PRO A 82 -21.44 -16.21 9.12
C PRO A 82 -20.70 -16.33 7.78
N PHE A 83 -19.52 -15.71 7.69
CA PHE A 83 -18.66 -15.79 6.51
C PHE A 83 -17.26 -16.31 6.88
N ASP A 84 -16.49 -16.75 5.89
CA ASP A 84 -15.14 -17.27 6.12
C ASP A 84 -14.17 -16.18 6.64
N GLY A 85 -13.59 -16.43 7.84
CA GLY A 85 -12.74 -15.48 8.54
C GLY A 85 -13.51 -14.46 9.40
N ASN A 86 -14.79 -14.73 9.70
CA ASN A 86 -15.65 -13.85 10.48
C ASN A 86 -15.36 -13.82 11.99
N THR A 87 -14.51 -14.71 12.50
CA THR A 87 -14.22 -14.82 13.94
C THR A 87 -12.73 -14.77 14.22
N ALA A 88 -12.33 -14.10 15.28
CA ALA A 88 -11.00 -14.19 15.85
C ALA A 88 -11.06 -14.02 17.37
N LYS A 89 -10.08 -14.60 18.06
CA LYS A 89 -9.86 -14.43 19.51
C LYS A 89 -8.49 -13.83 19.74
N ASP A 90 -8.39 -13.02 20.81
CA ASP A 90 -7.17 -12.33 21.20
C ASP A 90 -6.51 -11.56 20.02
N PHE A 91 -7.34 -11.03 19.13
CA PHE A 91 -6.86 -10.30 17.96
C PHE A 91 -6.33 -8.93 18.37
N LYS A 92 -5.07 -8.66 18.01
CA LYS A 92 -4.41 -7.39 18.29
C LYS A 92 -4.63 -6.42 17.14
N LEU A 93 -5.23 -5.29 17.45
CA LEU A 93 -5.54 -4.24 16.48
C LEU A 93 -5.12 -2.88 17.04
N VAL A 94 -4.41 -2.09 16.24
CA VAL A 94 -4.11 -0.69 16.57
C VAL A 94 -5.21 0.18 15.99
N ILE A 95 -5.88 0.95 16.82
CA ILE A 95 -6.96 1.85 16.41
C ILE A 95 -6.36 2.98 15.56
N GLY A 96 -6.87 3.17 14.34
CA GLY A 96 -6.35 4.16 13.38
C GLY A 96 -5.32 3.59 12.40
N SER A 97 -4.98 2.31 12.49
CA SER A 97 -4.02 1.65 11.57
C SER A 97 -4.58 1.42 10.16
N ASN A 98 -5.89 1.52 9.97
CA ASN A 98 -6.61 1.16 8.76
C ASN A 98 -6.37 -0.29 8.30
N SER A 99 -6.12 -1.19 9.24
CA SER A 99 -5.91 -2.62 8.96
C SER A 99 -7.22 -3.37 8.76
N MET A 100 -8.33 -2.82 9.25
CA MET A 100 -9.66 -3.38 9.14
C MET A 100 -10.49 -2.62 8.09
N ILE A 101 -11.68 -3.12 7.80
CA ILE A 101 -12.62 -2.44 6.89
C ILE A 101 -12.98 -1.04 7.41
N PRO A 102 -13.20 -0.06 6.51
CA PRO A 102 -13.46 1.32 6.89
C PRO A 102 -14.61 1.46 7.90
N GLY A 103 -14.42 2.29 8.93
CA GLY A 103 -15.41 2.54 9.97
C GLY A 103 -15.48 1.46 11.07
N PHE A 104 -14.64 0.41 11.01
CA PHE A 104 -14.53 -0.58 12.07
C PHE A 104 -13.73 -0.04 13.26
N GLU A 105 -12.55 0.49 12.99
CA GLU A 105 -11.60 0.96 14.01
C GLU A 105 -12.12 2.22 14.74
N ASP A 106 -12.79 3.12 14.03
CA ASP A 106 -13.37 4.34 14.60
C ASP A 106 -14.41 4.05 15.69
N GLN A 107 -15.15 2.96 15.56
CA GLN A 107 -16.17 2.55 16.52
C GLN A 107 -15.58 1.84 17.75
N LEU A 108 -14.28 1.52 17.73
CA LEU A 108 -13.54 0.99 18.90
C LEU A 108 -13.07 2.08 19.84
N VAL A 109 -13.12 3.35 19.45
CA VAL A 109 -12.72 4.48 20.30
C VAL A 109 -13.72 4.65 21.46
N ASP A 110 -13.22 5.00 22.64
CA ASP A 110 -13.96 5.24 23.89
C ASP A 110 -14.77 4.03 24.39
N LYS A 111 -14.30 2.82 24.10
CA LYS A 111 -14.88 1.58 24.64
C LYS A 111 -14.21 1.15 25.94
N LYS A 112 -15.03 0.61 26.84
CA LYS A 112 -14.57 0.15 28.14
C LYS A 112 -13.98 -1.26 28.05
N ILE A 113 -12.90 -1.50 28.79
CA ILE A 113 -12.31 -2.84 28.93
C ILE A 113 -13.32 -3.83 29.52
N ASN A 114 -13.28 -5.08 29.08
CA ASN A 114 -14.20 -6.17 29.42
C ASN A 114 -15.67 -5.81 29.13
N SER A 115 -15.94 -5.16 28.01
CA SER A 115 -17.30 -4.86 27.56
C SER A 115 -17.59 -5.51 26.22
N ASP A 116 -18.87 -5.90 26.05
CA ASP A 116 -19.42 -6.40 24.81
C ASP A 116 -20.17 -5.30 24.09
N PHE A 117 -19.99 -5.17 22.81
CA PHE A 117 -20.69 -4.22 21.95
C PHE A 117 -20.75 -4.70 20.51
N GLU A 118 -21.59 -4.05 19.71
CA GLU A 118 -21.73 -4.35 18.29
C GLU A 118 -21.19 -3.18 17.47
N ILE A 119 -20.49 -3.53 16.39
CA ILE A 119 -20.03 -2.59 15.34
C ILE A 119 -20.76 -2.93 14.06
N LYS A 120 -21.28 -1.92 13.37
CA LYS A 120 -21.87 -2.02 12.06
C LYS A 120 -21.03 -1.25 11.06
N THR A 121 -20.67 -1.91 9.98
CA THR A 121 -19.88 -1.29 8.93
C THR A 121 -20.14 -1.98 7.59
N ASN A 122 -19.83 -1.32 6.48
CA ASN A 122 -20.01 -1.87 5.14
C ASN A 122 -18.67 -2.31 4.57
N PHE A 123 -18.66 -3.46 3.91
CA PHE A 123 -17.54 -3.84 3.08
C PHE A 123 -17.43 -2.86 1.89
N PRO A 124 -16.21 -2.44 1.50
CA PRO A 124 -16.01 -1.64 0.31
C PRO A 124 -16.55 -2.35 -0.95
N ASP A 125 -17.01 -1.57 -1.95
CA ASP A 125 -17.52 -2.13 -3.22
C ASP A 125 -16.45 -2.89 -4.01
N ASP A 126 -15.17 -2.55 -3.81
CA ASP A 126 -14.01 -3.18 -4.42
C ASP A 126 -13.36 -4.28 -3.56
N TYR A 127 -14.09 -4.75 -2.54
CA TYR A 127 -13.57 -5.80 -1.66
C TYR A 127 -13.26 -7.08 -2.43
N PHE A 128 -12.13 -7.73 -2.11
CA PHE A 128 -11.62 -8.89 -2.86
C PHE A 128 -12.57 -10.09 -2.91
N LYS A 129 -13.41 -10.29 -1.88
CA LYS A 129 -14.49 -11.31 -1.87
C LYS A 129 -15.78 -10.66 -2.39
N LYS A 130 -16.16 -10.98 -3.63
CA LYS A 130 -17.33 -10.39 -4.30
C LYS A 130 -18.65 -10.61 -3.57
N ASP A 131 -18.76 -11.73 -2.84
CA ASP A 131 -19.97 -12.07 -2.07
C ASP A 131 -20.16 -11.19 -0.83
N LEU A 132 -19.12 -10.50 -0.39
CA LEU A 132 -19.14 -9.57 0.74
C LEU A 132 -19.13 -8.10 0.31
N ALA A 133 -18.66 -7.80 -0.91
CA ALA A 133 -18.51 -6.42 -1.40
C ALA A 133 -19.84 -5.66 -1.36
N GLY A 134 -19.80 -4.44 -0.78
CA GLY A 134 -20.97 -3.55 -0.64
C GLY A 134 -21.98 -3.95 0.44
N ASN A 135 -21.83 -5.10 1.09
CA ASN A 135 -22.79 -5.59 2.08
C ASN A 135 -22.50 -5.01 3.48
N GLU A 136 -23.58 -4.82 4.26
CA GLU A 136 -23.47 -4.43 5.66
C GLU A 136 -23.04 -5.66 6.50
N ALA A 137 -22.02 -5.47 7.32
CA ALA A 137 -21.56 -6.45 8.28
C ALA A 137 -21.80 -5.97 9.71
N VAL A 138 -22.22 -6.89 10.56
CA VAL A 138 -22.40 -6.67 12.00
C VAL A 138 -21.39 -7.53 12.75
N PHE A 139 -20.55 -6.89 13.55
CA PHE A 139 -19.53 -7.54 14.35
C PHE A 139 -19.88 -7.43 15.82
N LYS A 140 -20.00 -8.57 16.51
CA LYS A 140 -20.04 -8.63 17.97
C LYS A 140 -18.62 -8.66 18.48
N ILE A 141 -18.28 -7.75 19.35
CA ILE A 141 -16.92 -7.55 19.85
C ILE A 141 -16.91 -7.62 21.36
N HIS A 142 -15.93 -8.36 21.88
CA HIS A 142 -15.51 -8.30 23.27
C HIS A 142 -14.14 -7.65 23.36
N LEU A 143 -14.03 -6.55 24.11
CA LEU A 143 -12.76 -5.84 24.32
C LEU A 143 -12.05 -6.41 25.55
N ASN A 144 -11.03 -7.24 25.33
CA ASN A 144 -10.28 -7.92 26.39
C ASN A 144 -9.32 -6.95 27.11
N GLU A 145 -8.55 -6.17 26.34
CA GLU A 145 -7.47 -5.36 26.87
C GLU A 145 -7.20 -4.13 26.01
N VAL A 146 -6.76 -3.05 26.65
CA VAL A 146 -6.27 -1.84 26.00
C VAL A 146 -4.80 -1.65 26.37
N GLN A 147 -3.97 -1.37 25.38
CA GLN A 147 -2.54 -1.13 25.54
C GLN A 147 -2.17 0.19 24.86
N GLU A 148 -1.44 1.01 25.58
CA GLU A 148 -0.89 2.28 25.10
C GLU A 148 0.51 2.06 24.54
N ASN A 149 0.81 2.68 23.42
CA ASN A 149 2.16 2.68 22.87
C ASN A 149 3.05 3.63 23.71
N VAL A 150 4.10 3.08 24.30
CA VAL A 150 5.16 3.88 24.93
C VAL A 150 6.32 3.95 23.97
N PRO A 151 6.56 5.12 23.32
CA PRO A 151 7.63 5.26 22.36
C PRO A 151 8.98 4.80 22.90
N SER A 152 9.76 4.14 22.05
CA SER A 152 11.11 3.72 22.40
C SER A 152 11.99 4.95 22.71
N LYS A 153 13.05 4.72 23.47
CA LYS A 153 14.07 5.77 23.68
C LYS A 153 15.13 5.66 22.59
N ILE A 154 15.78 6.80 22.31
CA ILE A 154 16.95 6.83 21.42
C ILE A 154 18.14 6.28 22.21
N ASP A 155 18.37 4.98 22.13
CA ASP A 155 19.40 4.24 22.84
C ASP A 155 20.05 3.16 21.95
N LYS A 156 20.99 2.43 22.52
CA LYS A 156 21.72 1.39 21.80
C LYS A 156 20.81 0.24 21.34
N ASP A 157 19.81 -0.10 22.15
CA ASP A 157 18.88 -1.18 21.82
C ASP A 157 18.06 -0.84 20.57
N LEU A 158 17.63 0.42 20.44
CA LEU A 158 16.98 0.92 19.23
C LEU A 158 17.91 0.87 18.02
N PHE A 159 19.18 1.30 18.19
CA PHE A 159 20.13 1.29 17.09
C PHE A 159 20.43 -0.13 16.58
N GLU A 160 20.53 -1.11 17.49
CA GLU A 160 20.68 -2.51 17.15
C GLU A 160 19.45 -3.06 16.41
N LYS A 161 18.23 -2.76 16.89
CA LYS A 161 16.97 -3.15 16.22
C LYS A 161 16.86 -2.57 14.80
N LEU A 162 17.40 -1.37 14.58
CA LEU A 162 17.41 -0.69 13.28
C LEU A 162 18.61 -1.10 12.40
N ALA A 163 19.50 -1.95 12.91
CA ALA A 163 20.77 -2.32 12.28
C ALA A 163 21.59 -1.08 11.84
N MET A 164 21.65 -0.05 12.71
CA MET A 164 22.36 1.19 12.47
C MET A 164 23.64 1.25 13.29
N GLU A 165 24.75 1.60 12.64
CA GLU A 165 26.06 1.77 13.29
C GLU A 165 26.25 3.22 13.77
N VAL A 166 25.35 3.69 14.67
CA VAL A 166 25.39 5.02 15.27
C VAL A 166 25.61 4.92 16.78
N LYS A 167 26.22 5.96 17.37
CA LYS A 167 26.64 5.92 18.77
C LYS A 167 25.88 6.87 19.68
N ASN A 168 25.21 7.85 19.11
CA ASN A 168 24.48 8.87 19.83
C ASN A 168 23.33 9.42 18.99
N GLU A 169 22.48 10.23 19.63
CA GLU A 169 21.30 10.83 19.02
C GLU A 169 21.62 11.74 17.82
N ASN A 170 22.73 12.49 17.88
CA ASN A 170 23.11 13.36 16.77
C ASN A 170 23.48 12.54 15.52
N GLU A 171 24.27 11.49 15.68
CA GLU A 171 24.61 10.58 14.58
C GLU A 171 23.38 9.86 14.05
N PHE A 172 22.44 9.50 14.92
CA PHE A 172 21.15 8.92 14.51
C PHE A 172 20.34 9.89 13.66
N ARG A 173 20.20 11.14 14.11
CA ARG A 173 19.51 12.20 13.37
C ARG A 173 20.15 12.45 11.99
N ASP A 174 21.48 12.54 11.95
CA ASP A 174 22.22 12.74 10.71
C ASP A 174 22.02 11.57 9.73
N GLU A 175 21.99 10.33 10.21
CA GLU A 175 21.75 9.16 9.36
C GLU A 175 20.31 9.12 8.85
N ILE A 176 19.31 9.47 9.67
CA ILE A 176 17.92 9.60 9.22
C ILE A 176 17.82 10.69 8.14
N LYS A 177 18.38 11.86 8.38
CA LYS A 177 18.43 12.93 7.39
C LYS A 177 19.03 12.49 6.07
N LYS A 178 20.17 11.83 6.11
CA LYS A 178 20.83 11.29 4.91
C LYS A 178 20.01 10.26 4.15
N ARG A 179 19.29 9.38 4.86
CA ARG A 179 18.36 8.42 4.25
C ARG A 179 17.21 9.12 3.55
N MET A 180 16.58 10.09 4.22
CA MET A 180 15.51 10.91 3.64
C MET A 180 15.99 11.71 2.42
N GLU A 181 17.17 12.31 2.46
CA GLU A 181 17.78 13.02 1.32
C GLU A 181 18.04 12.09 0.13
N ASN A 182 18.54 10.88 0.36
CA ASN A 182 18.73 9.89 -0.70
C ASN A 182 17.41 9.40 -1.32
N GLU A 183 16.40 9.21 -0.49
CA GLU A 183 15.07 8.84 -0.93
C GLU A 183 14.41 9.96 -1.72
N SER A 184 14.51 11.22 -1.25
CA SER A 184 13.98 12.38 -1.95
C SER A 184 14.60 12.56 -3.34
N VAL A 185 15.92 12.38 -3.49
CA VAL A 185 16.60 12.43 -4.78
C VAL A 185 16.06 11.35 -5.74
N THR A 186 15.79 10.16 -5.21
CA THR A 186 15.22 9.06 -6.02
C THR A 186 13.79 9.38 -6.45
N GLN A 187 12.99 9.89 -5.54
CA GLN A 187 11.61 10.29 -5.79
C GLN A 187 11.53 11.48 -6.76
N GLU A 188 12.37 12.51 -6.59
CA GLU A 188 12.50 13.64 -7.53
C GLU A 188 12.80 13.17 -8.96
N LYS A 189 13.73 12.22 -9.11
CA LYS A 189 14.08 11.64 -10.41
C LYS A 189 12.88 10.93 -11.03
N THR A 190 12.14 10.14 -10.23
CA THR A 190 10.97 9.41 -10.70
C THR A 190 9.88 10.39 -11.15
N LEU A 191 9.48 11.33 -10.30
CA LEU A 191 8.46 12.34 -10.62
C LEU A 191 8.83 13.19 -11.84
N SER A 192 10.09 13.63 -11.93
CA SER A 192 10.58 14.39 -13.08
C SER A 192 10.57 13.58 -14.37
N LYS A 193 10.86 12.27 -14.27
CA LYS A 193 10.84 11.33 -15.38
C LYS A 193 9.41 11.09 -15.88
N ASP A 194 8.47 10.94 -14.95
CA ASP A 194 7.05 10.75 -15.27
C ASP A 194 6.47 12.00 -15.96
N SER A 195 6.75 13.20 -15.43
CA SER A 195 6.38 14.47 -16.06
C SER A 195 6.97 14.62 -17.46
N MET A 196 8.21 14.17 -17.67
CA MET A 196 8.83 14.15 -18.99
C MET A 196 8.14 13.16 -19.94
N TYR A 197 7.83 11.96 -19.47
CA TYR A 197 7.12 10.96 -20.28
C TYR A 197 5.72 11.44 -20.67
N GLU A 198 4.96 12.02 -19.74
CA GLU A 198 3.67 12.59 -20.05
C GLU A 198 3.76 13.66 -21.14
N LEU A 199 4.74 14.56 -21.05
CA LEU A 199 4.98 15.58 -22.07
C LEU A 199 5.29 14.94 -23.43
N LEU A 200 6.21 13.95 -23.47
CA LEU A 200 6.57 13.26 -24.69
C LEU A 200 5.38 12.55 -25.34
N LEU A 201 4.53 11.91 -24.56
CA LEU A 201 3.31 11.24 -25.04
C LEU A 201 2.28 12.25 -25.56
N LYS A 202 2.16 13.43 -24.94
CA LYS A 202 1.27 14.50 -25.42
C LYS A 202 1.67 15.04 -26.79
N ILE A 203 2.97 15.15 -27.06
CA ILE A 203 3.48 15.71 -28.33
C ILE A 203 3.73 14.66 -29.42
N ASN A 204 3.83 13.39 -29.07
CA ASN A 204 4.05 12.27 -29.97
C ASN A 204 2.91 11.27 -29.85
N LYS A 205 1.87 11.49 -30.66
CA LYS A 205 0.74 10.54 -30.70
C LYS A 205 1.09 9.39 -31.65
N PHE A 206 1.10 8.18 -31.12
CA PHE A 206 1.25 6.94 -31.90
C PHE A 206 0.36 5.85 -31.31
N SER A 207 0.08 4.83 -32.10
CA SER A 207 -0.64 3.65 -31.62
C SER A 207 0.36 2.51 -31.44
N ALA A 208 0.44 1.98 -30.23
CA ALA A 208 1.27 0.81 -29.96
C ALA A 208 0.60 -0.46 -30.53
N PRO A 209 1.36 -1.41 -31.09
CA PRO A 209 0.84 -2.70 -31.51
C PRO A 209 0.25 -3.47 -30.32
N LYS A 210 -0.87 -4.15 -30.55
CA LYS A 210 -1.55 -4.91 -29.48
C LYS A 210 -0.69 -6.06 -28.95
N CYS A 211 0.10 -6.71 -29.82
CA CYS A 211 1.03 -7.76 -29.39
C CYS A 211 2.03 -7.25 -28.35
N THR A 212 2.63 -6.07 -28.58
CA THR A 212 3.59 -5.48 -27.64
C THR A 212 2.94 -5.08 -26.31
N ILE A 213 1.70 -4.55 -26.37
CA ILE A 213 0.95 -4.23 -25.15
C ILE A 213 0.69 -5.50 -24.34
N ASN A 214 0.26 -6.57 -24.99
CA ASN A 214 -0.01 -7.84 -24.32
C ASN A 214 1.24 -8.47 -23.72
N GLU A 215 2.35 -8.51 -24.46
CA GLU A 215 3.65 -8.99 -23.96
C GLU A 215 4.11 -8.20 -22.73
N GLN A 216 4.05 -6.87 -22.80
CA GLN A 216 4.45 -6.02 -21.66
C GLN A 216 3.52 -6.20 -20.45
N SER A 217 2.21 -6.34 -20.70
CA SER A 217 1.23 -6.62 -19.65
C SER A 217 1.53 -7.94 -18.93
N GLU A 218 1.85 -8.99 -19.69
CA GLU A 218 2.22 -10.29 -19.12
C GLU A 218 3.53 -10.24 -18.32
N LEU A 219 4.53 -9.50 -18.81
CA LEU A 219 5.77 -9.29 -18.08
C LEU A 219 5.51 -8.57 -16.75
N MET A 220 4.74 -7.48 -16.76
CA MET A 220 4.38 -6.75 -15.56
C MET A 220 3.57 -7.60 -14.58
N ARG A 221 2.65 -8.45 -15.08
CA ARG A 221 1.91 -9.39 -14.26
C ARG A 221 2.84 -10.39 -13.57
N LYS A 222 3.78 -10.98 -14.31
CA LYS A 222 4.77 -11.92 -13.76
C LYS A 222 5.66 -11.28 -12.70
N GLU A 223 6.13 -10.07 -12.95
CA GLU A 223 6.92 -9.31 -11.97
C GLU A 223 6.12 -9.01 -10.69
N ALA A 224 4.86 -8.59 -10.84
CA ALA A 224 3.98 -8.33 -9.70
C ALA A 224 3.74 -9.59 -8.86
N LEU A 225 3.44 -10.72 -9.51
CA LEU A 225 3.27 -12.01 -8.83
C LEU A 225 4.53 -12.46 -8.10
N SER A 226 5.70 -12.30 -8.73
CA SER A 226 6.98 -12.62 -8.10
C SER A 226 7.25 -11.78 -6.84
N ARG A 227 6.89 -10.48 -6.85
CA ARG A 227 7.06 -9.60 -5.68
C ARG A 227 6.21 -10.00 -4.47
N ILE A 228 5.04 -10.59 -4.71
CA ILE A 228 4.14 -11.07 -3.64
C ILE A 228 4.37 -12.55 -3.30
N GLY A 229 5.47 -13.15 -3.81
CA GLY A 229 5.84 -14.53 -3.51
C GLY A 229 4.91 -15.59 -4.14
N ARG A 230 4.11 -15.24 -5.14
CA ARG A 230 3.31 -16.18 -5.92
C ARG A 230 4.05 -16.64 -7.16
N ASN A 231 3.82 -17.91 -7.53
CA ASN A 231 4.41 -18.46 -8.75
C ASN A 231 3.77 -17.79 -9.98
N PRO A 232 4.57 -17.21 -10.92
CA PRO A 232 4.05 -16.58 -12.12
C PRO A 232 3.35 -17.52 -13.10
N GLU A 233 3.46 -18.85 -12.92
CA GLU A 233 2.87 -19.87 -13.77
C GLU A 233 1.52 -20.43 -13.26
N GLU A 234 1.09 -19.99 -12.07
CA GLU A 234 -0.25 -20.24 -11.52
C GLU A 234 -1.18 -19.05 -11.78
#